data_e8cb68b0016f682e3a7567a53c2c41cf
#
_entry.id   e8cb68b0016f682e3a7567a53c2c41cf
#
_cell.length_a   1.000
_cell.length_b   1.000
_cell.length_c   1.000
_cell.angle_alpha   90.00
_cell.angle_beta   90.00
_cell.angle_gamma   90.00
#
_symmetry.space_group_name_H-M   'P 1'
#
loop_
_entity.id
_entity.type
_entity.pdbx_description
1 polymer ?
#
loop_
_entity_poly.entity_id
_entity_poly.type
_entity_poly.pdbx_seq_one_letter_code
_entity_poly.pdbx_strand_id
1 'polypeptide(L)'
;MSYFVRDTAAITMKELKQLRRDPVSLILTVMFPIILIGIFIVIVAAFSATTHNVPVVVADLDGTPASDAMLNELTRSRFIHVTQLVQTENQAYQAVNNAQAVGAIIIPQGFGKALLAGDAFVIVSTDNSKLTSSQFVVGAVNQGAQDLVNQVTSGEGGINFGLKIAPIEVITRTMTGRPPSGDPILPGFLGLIAILGGFDDIVNAINRERERGTFPRLTLSPVSLFAVYSGKMSATIVLTILRTALMLVIFSLYGLVIHGNLILIFLTTVLIAIFTFSLGLTISTRIRSTATLTVLEIAMTFPLFSLAGTVNSPLLLAPGGQAIADSLPWTYGNDALRRLIYLGAGPNAIVGDLLILFVSSLILMPIAILLSKRTI
;
A
#
# COMPACT_ATOMS: atom_id res chain seq x y z
N MET A 1 -9.38 -22.16 -33.20
CA MET A 1 -8.56 -21.95 -32.03
C MET A 1 -7.09 -21.62 -32.38
N SER A 2 -6.46 -22.24 -33.36
CA SER A 2 -5.07 -21.97 -33.75
C SER A 2 -4.82 -20.55 -34.29
N TYR A 3 -5.74 -19.99 -35.08
CA TYR A 3 -5.60 -18.61 -35.63
C TYR A 3 -5.64 -17.56 -34.51
N PHE A 4 -6.54 -17.68 -33.56
CA PHE A 4 -6.65 -16.75 -32.42
C PHE A 4 -5.34 -16.69 -31.59
N VAL A 5 -4.80 -17.85 -31.23
CA VAL A 5 -3.55 -17.94 -30.44
C VAL A 5 -2.39 -17.38 -31.23
N ARG A 6 -2.29 -17.70 -32.53
CA ARG A 6 -1.24 -17.18 -33.42
C ARG A 6 -1.30 -15.65 -33.55
N ASP A 7 -2.50 -15.12 -33.76
CA ASP A 7 -2.69 -13.68 -33.94
C ASP A 7 -2.42 -12.92 -32.65
N THR A 8 -2.89 -13.44 -31.49
CA THR A 8 -2.56 -12.91 -30.16
C THR A 8 -1.06 -12.88 -29.92
N ALA A 9 -0.36 -13.99 -30.19
CA ALA A 9 1.09 -14.08 -30.02
C ALA A 9 1.85 -13.12 -30.95
N ALA A 10 1.39 -12.98 -32.21
CA ALA A 10 1.99 -12.06 -33.18
C ALA A 10 1.86 -10.59 -32.72
N ILE A 11 0.71 -10.22 -32.16
CA ILE A 11 0.48 -8.88 -31.63
C ILE A 11 1.31 -8.64 -30.37
N THR A 12 1.34 -9.58 -29.44
CA THR A 12 2.22 -9.52 -28.26
C THR A 12 3.67 -9.29 -28.67
N MET A 13 4.17 -10.07 -29.60
CA MET A 13 5.54 -9.93 -30.10
C MET A 13 5.78 -8.59 -30.80
N LYS A 14 4.81 -8.09 -31.55
CA LYS A 14 4.86 -6.75 -32.17
C LYS A 14 5.00 -5.68 -31.09
N GLU A 15 4.16 -5.68 -30.06
CA GLU A 15 4.21 -4.68 -28.98
C GLU A 15 5.56 -4.73 -28.24
N LEU A 16 6.04 -5.91 -27.88
CA LEU A 16 7.33 -6.08 -27.19
C LEU A 16 8.52 -5.67 -28.08
N LYS A 17 8.52 -6.01 -29.37
CA LYS A 17 9.55 -5.56 -30.32
C LYS A 17 9.54 -4.06 -30.55
N GLN A 18 8.36 -3.45 -30.52
CA GLN A 18 8.22 -2.00 -30.68
C GLN A 18 8.82 -1.27 -29.47
N LEU A 19 8.54 -1.72 -28.25
CA LEU A 19 9.16 -1.20 -27.03
C LEU A 19 10.68 -1.39 -27.02
N ARG A 20 11.18 -2.55 -27.45
CA ARG A 20 12.63 -2.80 -27.54
C ARG A 20 13.34 -1.89 -28.55
N ARG A 21 12.66 -1.47 -29.62
CA ARG A 21 13.21 -0.56 -30.66
C ARG A 21 13.15 0.91 -30.25
N ASP A 22 12.43 1.23 -29.21
CA ASP A 22 12.33 2.55 -28.62
C ASP A 22 12.84 2.50 -27.17
N PRO A 23 14.18 2.56 -26.99
CA PRO A 23 14.78 2.42 -25.66
C PRO A 23 14.37 3.56 -24.71
N VAL A 24 14.08 4.75 -25.24
CA VAL A 24 13.63 5.88 -24.43
C VAL A 24 12.24 5.58 -23.86
N SER A 25 11.30 5.15 -24.70
CA SER A 25 9.96 4.73 -24.24
C SER A 25 10.05 3.57 -23.26
N LEU A 26 10.92 2.58 -23.50
CA LEU A 26 11.10 1.45 -22.60
C LEU A 26 11.61 1.89 -21.22
N ILE A 27 12.66 2.73 -21.21
CA ILE A 27 13.23 3.26 -19.96
C ILE A 27 12.18 4.10 -19.22
N LEU A 28 11.49 4.99 -19.91
CA LEU A 28 10.45 5.81 -19.31
C LEU A 28 9.31 4.95 -18.74
N THR A 29 8.81 3.98 -19.50
CA THR A 29 7.73 3.08 -19.07
C THR A 29 8.09 2.27 -17.84
N VAL A 30 9.38 1.91 -17.67
CA VAL A 30 9.86 1.16 -16.50
C VAL A 30 10.30 2.08 -15.37
N MET A 31 10.99 3.17 -15.69
CA MET A 31 11.57 4.09 -14.69
C MET A 31 10.57 5.11 -14.15
N PHE A 32 9.61 5.56 -14.97
CA PHE A 32 8.63 6.57 -14.56
C PHE A 32 7.87 6.19 -13.29
N PRO A 33 7.29 4.99 -13.16
CA PRO A 33 6.66 4.57 -11.92
C PRO A 33 7.63 4.58 -10.72
N ILE A 34 8.89 4.20 -10.93
CA ILE A 34 9.92 4.16 -9.88
C ILE A 34 10.29 5.58 -9.42
N ILE A 35 10.46 6.50 -10.37
CA ILE A 35 10.75 7.92 -10.07
C ILE A 35 9.57 8.53 -9.32
N LEU A 36 8.35 8.26 -9.79
CA LEU A 36 7.13 8.78 -9.15
C LEU A 36 6.98 8.28 -7.72
N ILE A 37 7.32 7.02 -7.46
CA ILE A 37 7.39 6.45 -6.12
C ILE A 37 8.43 7.16 -5.27
N GLY A 38 9.63 7.38 -5.79
CA GLY A 38 10.68 8.11 -5.08
C GLY A 38 10.23 9.52 -4.67
N ILE A 39 9.62 10.25 -5.60
CA ILE A 39 9.04 11.58 -5.31
C ILE A 39 7.94 11.46 -4.26
N PHE A 40 7.06 10.46 -4.39
CA PHE A 40 5.96 10.25 -3.45
C PHE A 40 6.45 9.91 -2.04
N ILE A 41 7.49 9.08 -1.89
CA ILE A 41 8.11 8.80 -0.58
C ILE A 41 8.59 10.10 0.06
N VAL A 42 9.26 10.97 -0.71
CA VAL A 42 9.71 12.28 -0.20
C VAL A 42 8.53 13.16 0.23
N ILE A 43 7.46 13.20 -0.58
CA ILE A 43 6.25 13.96 -0.26
C ILE A 43 5.59 13.41 1.00
N VAL A 44 5.38 12.09 1.08
CA VAL A 44 4.77 11.45 2.26
C VAL A 44 5.61 11.69 3.51
N ALA A 45 6.92 11.54 3.42
CA ALA A 45 7.82 11.83 4.54
C ALA A 45 7.70 13.30 5.02
N ALA A 46 7.58 14.25 4.09
CA ALA A 46 7.39 15.66 4.41
C ALA A 46 6.01 15.94 5.05
N PHE A 47 4.95 15.28 4.58
CA PHE A 47 3.58 15.46 5.08
C PHE A 47 3.28 14.60 6.32
N SER A 48 3.99 13.49 6.53
CA SER A 48 3.83 12.64 7.72
C SER A 48 4.14 13.35 9.02
N ALA A 49 4.92 14.43 8.96
CA ALA A 49 5.15 15.32 10.09
C ALA A 49 3.88 16.06 10.58
N THR A 50 2.76 15.98 9.87
CA THR A 50 1.53 16.73 10.17
C THR A 50 0.31 15.86 10.50
N THR A 51 0.43 14.52 10.52
CA THR A 51 -0.68 13.64 10.88
C THR A 51 -0.91 13.63 12.39
N HIS A 52 -2.08 14.13 12.79
CA HIS A 52 -2.50 14.29 14.18
C HIS A 52 -3.61 13.26 14.50
N ASN A 53 -3.66 12.79 15.77
CA ASN A 53 -4.80 12.03 16.33
C ASN A 53 -4.94 10.55 15.91
N VAL A 54 -3.86 9.75 15.94
CA VAL A 54 -4.01 8.29 15.80
C VAL A 54 -4.67 7.74 17.08
N PRO A 55 -5.85 7.08 17.00
CA PRO A 55 -6.54 6.56 18.18
C PRO A 55 -5.77 5.37 18.78
N VAL A 56 -5.44 5.48 20.08
CA VAL A 56 -4.77 4.43 20.86
C VAL A 56 -5.52 4.14 22.16
N VAL A 57 -5.36 2.92 22.65
CA VAL A 57 -5.83 2.50 23.97
C VAL A 57 -4.63 2.30 24.87
N VAL A 58 -4.70 2.77 26.11
CA VAL A 58 -3.64 2.61 27.09
C VAL A 58 -4.11 1.72 28.22
N ALA A 59 -3.30 0.70 28.55
CA ALA A 59 -3.45 -0.12 29.74
C ALA A 59 -2.35 0.26 30.74
N ASP A 60 -2.73 0.97 31.79
CA ASP A 60 -1.83 1.21 32.93
C ASP A 60 -2.03 0.12 33.97
N LEU A 61 -1.02 -0.74 34.11
CA LEU A 61 -1.02 -1.85 35.06
C LEU A 61 -0.20 -1.53 36.33
N ASP A 62 0.47 -0.38 36.36
CA ASP A 62 1.33 0.01 37.48
C ASP A 62 0.62 0.93 38.47
N GLY A 63 -0.15 1.91 38.00
CA GLY A 63 -0.91 2.84 38.82
C GLY A 63 -0.03 3.69 39.77
N THR A 64 1.22 3.98 39.37
CA THR A 64 2.16 4.78 40.15
C THR A 64 2.27 6.20 39.60
N PRO A 65 2.79 7.17 40.39
CA PRO A 65 3.05 8.51 39.85
C PRO A 65 3.95 8.54 38.61
N ALA A 66 4.80 7.52 38.41
CA ALA A 66 5.65 7.39 37.26
C ALA A 66 4.86 6.95 36.01
N SER A 67 3.91 6.00 36.16
CA SER A 67 3.01 5.60 35.08
C SER A 67 2.02 6.72 34.71
N ASP A 68 1.54 7.48 35.71
CA ASP A 68 0.71 8.68 35.48
C ASP A 68 1.49 9.76 34.70
N ALA A 69 2.76 9.95 34.97
CA ALA A 69 3.61 10.89 34.23
C ALA A 69 3.80 10.43 32.76
N MET A 70 4.02 9.13 32.53
CA MET A 70 4.08 8.56 31.19
C MET A 70 2.75 8.73 30.43
N LEU A 71 1.63 8.46 31.10
CA LEU A 71 0.30 8.67 30.53
C LEU A 71 0.05 10.12 30.15
N ASN A 72 0.49 11.07 30.98
CA ASN A 72 0.38 12.50 30.68
C ASN A 72 1.18 12.88 29.44
N GLU A 73 2.41 12.35 29.28
CA GLU A 73 3.21 12.61 28.07
C GLU A 73 2.56 12.02 26.83
N LEU A 74 2.01 10.80 26.92
CA LEU A 74 1.26 10.20 25.82
C LEU A 74 0.02 11.02 25.44
N THR A 75 -0.70 11.56 26.42
CA THR A 75 -1.90 12.38 26.20
C THR A 75 -1.56 13.76 25.61
N ARG A 76 -0.39 14.30 25.92
CA ARG A 76 0.12 15.56 25.34
C ARG A 76 0.65 15.40 23.92
N SER A 77 0.89 14.18 23.49
CA SER A 77 1.40 13.93 22.15
C SER A 77 0.45 14.46 21.08
N ARG A 78 1.00 15.11 20.06
CA ARG A 78 0.23 15.61 18.90
C ARG A 78 -0.12 14.51 17.90
N PHE A 79 0.53 13.36 18.01
CA PHE A 79 0.42 12.28 17.01
C PHE A 79 -0.60 11.23 17.38
N ILE A 80 -0.84 11.02 18.68
CA ILE A 80 -1.77 10.01 19.18
C ILE A 80 -2.88 10.66 20.00
N HIS A 81 -4.03 9.99 20.00
CA HIS A 81 -5.16 10.34 20.86
C HIS A 81 -5.54 9.14 21.70
N VAL A 82 -5.41 9.25 23.01
CA VAL A 82 -5.84 8.19 23.94
C VAL A 82 -7.35 8.19 23.99
N THR A 83 -7.96 7.16 23.36
CA THR A 83 -9.43 7.03 23.28
C THR A 83 -10.01 6.38 24.51
N GLN A 84 -9.26 5.47 25.13
CA GLN A 84 -9.74 4.72 26.28
C GLN A 84 -8.57 4.29 27.17
N LEU A 85 -8.78 4.38 28.49
CA LEU A 85 -7.93 3.76 29.50
C LEU A 85 -8.57 2.45 29.93
N VAL A 86 -7.82 1.36 29.91
CA VAL A 86 -8.29 0.03 30.30
C VAL A 86 -7.42 -0.54 31.41
N GLN A 87 -7.97 -1.47 32.19
CA GLN A 87 -7.32 -2.02 33.38
C GLN A 87 -6.56 -3.34 33.13
N THR A 88 -6.71 -3.92 31.93
CA THR A 88 -6.09 -5.20 31.60
C THR A 88 -5.50 -5.19 30.21
N GLU A 89 -4.38 -5.90 30.04
CA GLU A 89 -3.73 -6.09 28.73
C GLU A 89 -4.68 -6.71 27.69
N ASN A 90 -5.53 -7.64 28.13
CA ASN A 90 -6.47 -8.31 27.23
C ASN A 90 -7.55 -7.35 26.68
N GLN A 91 -8.05 -6.41 27.50
CA GLN A 91 -8.97 -5.36 27.02
C GLN A 91 -8.32 -4.46 26.00
N ALA A 92 -7.04 -4.10 26.19
CA ALA A 92 -6.30 -3.31 25.24
C ALA A 92 -6.15 -4.03 23.89
N TYR A 93 -5.82 -5.31 23.89
CA TYR A 93 -5.74 -6.12 22.67
C TYR A 93 -7.11 -6.29 21.98
N GLN A 94 -8.18 -6.49 22.75
CA GLN A 94 -9.52 -6.58 22.17
C GLN A 94 -9.95 -5.28 21.49
N ALA A 95 -9.63 -4.12 22.04
CA ALA A 95 -9.93 -2.84 21.43
C ALA A 95 -9.24 -2.66 20.06
N VAL A 96 -8.00 -3.13 19.94
CA VAL A 96 -7.27 -3.12 18.65
C VAL A 96 -7.87 -4.15 17.68
N ASN A 97 -8.16 -5.37 18.14
CA ASN A 97 -8.77 -6.41 17.29
C ASN A 97 -10.17 -6.01 16.78
N ASN A 98 -10.93 -5.27 17.58
CA ASN A 98 -12.25 -4.75 17.23
C ASN A 98 -12.18 -3.46 16.40
N ALA A 99 -10.99 -3.06 15.95
CA ALA A 99 -10.74 -1.84 15.19
C ALA A 99 -11.17 -0.53 15.89
N GLN A 100 -11.30 -0.53 17.20
CA GLN A 100 -11.63 0.66 18.03
C GLN A 100 -10.39 1.54 18.26
N ALA A 101 -9.18 0.97 18.13
CA ALA A 101 -7.90 1.65 18.20
C ALA A 101 -6.92 1.09 17.17
N VAL A 102 -5.89 1.88 16.85
CA VAL A 102 -4.81 1.47 15.95
C VAL A 102 -3.70 0.76 16.70
N GLY A 103 -3.52 1.10 17.98
CA GLY A 103 -2.50 0.51 18.82
C GLY A 103 -2.93 0.46 20.28
N ALA A 104 -2.38 -0.52 20.99
CA ALA A 104 -2.46 -0.66 22.43
C ALA A 104 -1.10 -0.35 23.05
N ILE A 105 -1.09 0.54 24.04
CA ILE A 105 0.11 0.90 24.80
C ILE A 105 -0.09 0.30 26.20
N ILE A 106 0.86 -0.50 26.65
CA ILE A 106 0.77 -1.22 27.92
C ILE A 106 1.93 -0.75 28.80
N ILE A 107 1.62 -0.14 29.91
CA ILE A 107 2.57 0.22 30.97
C ILE A 107 2.55 -0.94 31.98
N PRO A 108 3.61 -1.75 32.07
CA PRO A 108 3.61 -2.96 32.87
C PRO A 108 3.66 -2.66 34.36
N GLN A 109 3.20 -3.62 35.17
CA GLN A 109 3.32 -3.54 36.61
C GLN A 109 4.80 -3.45 37.04
N GLY A 110 5.11 -2.58 37.97
CA GLY A 110 6.48 -2.33 38.43
C GLY A 110 7.24 -1.28 37.61
N PHE A 111 6.58 -0.61 36.64
CA PHE A 111 7.20 0.42 35.79
C PHE A 111 7.91 1.50 36.61
N GLY A 112 7.28 2.02 37.66
CA GLY A 112 7.89 3.07 38.50
C GLY A 112 9.18 2.61 39.19
N LYS A 113 9.24 1.35 39.65
CA LYS A 113 10.46 0.79 40.23
C LYS A 113 11.53 0.54 39.17
N ALA A 114 11.14 0.00 38.03
CA ALA A 114 12.02 -0.24 36.90
C ALA A 114 12.60 1.06 36.33
N LEU A 115 11.84 2.16 36.33
CA LEU A 115 12.32 3.48 35.91
C LEU A 115 13.48 3.96 36.77
N LEU A 116 13.40 3.75 38.10
CA LEU A 116 14.47 4.10 39.02
C LEU A 116 15.69 3.14 38.92
N ALA A 117 15.45 1.90 38.54
CA ALA A 117 16.51 0.90 38.34
C ALA A 117 17.22 1.05 36.97
N GLY A 118 16.62 1.78 36.01
CA GLY A 118 17.13 1.95 34.67
C GLY A 118 16.73 0.84 33.69
N ASP A 119 15.73 0.00 34.05
CA ASP A 119 15.25 -1.14 33.26
C ASP A 119 13.77 -0.98 32.86
N ALA A 120 13.27 0.25 32.84
CA ALA A 120 11.87 0.51 32.49
C ALA A 120 11.58 0.23 31.01
N PHE A 121 10.44 -0.38 30.76
CA PHE A 121 9.96 -0.59 29.40
C PHE A 121 8.46 -0.35 29.29
N VAL A 122 8.03 -0.03 28.07
CA VAL A 122 6.62 0.10 27.69
C VAL A 122 6.37 -0.81 26.49
N ILE A 123 5.27 -1.54 26.51
CA ILE A 123 4.91 -2.43 25.41
C ILE A 123 3.93 -1.69 24.50
N VAL A 124 4.28 -1.60 23.22
CA VAL A 124 3.41 -1.06 22.18
C VAL A 124 2.97 -2.20 21.28
N SER A 125 1.71 -2.52 21.32
CA SER A 125 1.11 -3.55 20.48
C SER A 125 0.28 -2.88 19.39
N THR A 126 0.62 -3.14 18.14
CA THR A 126 -0.04 -2.54 16.97
C THR A 126 -0.52 -3.59 16.01
N ASP A 127 -1.59 -3.27 15.28
CA ASP A 127 -2.06 -4.08 14.18
C ASP A 127 -1.19 -3.81 12.94
N ASN A 128 -0.44 -4.81 12.49
CA ASN A 128 0.44 -4.71 11.33
C ASN A 128 -0.30 -4.46 10.01
N SER A 129 -1.61 -4.63 9.97
CA SER A 129 -2.39 -4.25 8.79
C SER A 129 -2.53 -2.73 8.63
N LYS A 130 -2.23 -1.96 9.71
CA LYS A 130 -2.33 -0.48 9.77
C LYS A 130 -0.96 0.19 9.94
N LEU A 131 -0.01 -0.23 9.17
CA LEU A 131 1.44 -0.02 9.37
C LEU A 131 1.90 1.44 9.49
N THR A 132 1.38 2.35 8.65
CA THR A 132 1.75 3.78 8.74
C THR A 132 1.31 4.37 10.07
N SER A 133 0.10 4.04 10.52
CA SER A 133 -0.43 4.50 11.81
C SER A 133 0.30 3.86 12.99
N SER A 134 0.74 2.61 12.84
CA SER A 134 1.53 1.89 13.85
C SER A 134 2.88 2.55 14.10
N GLN A 135 3.54 3.04 13.06
CA GLN A 135 4.81 3.77 13.20
C GLN A 135 4.63 5.10 13.94
N PHE A 136 3.51 5.80 13.72
CA PHE A 136 3.20 7.01 14.47
C PHE A 136 2.99 6.70 15.95
N VAL A 137 2.31 5.61 16.29
CA VAL A 137 2.14 5.18 17.68
C VAL A 137 3.49 4.89 18.32
N VAL A 138 4.33 4.09 17.68
CA VAL A 138 5.67 3.76 18.19
C VAL A 138 6.53 5.02 18.30
N GLY A 139 6.50 5.91 17.31
CA GLY A 139 7.22 7.19 17.34
C GLY A 139 6.77 8.09 18.48
N ALA A 140 5.46 8.21 18.69
CA ALA A 140 4.89 9.01 19.77
C ALA A 140 5.24 8.45 21.16
N VAL A 141 5.21 7.12 21.32
CA VAL A 141 5.60 6.47 22.58
C VAL A 141 7.10 6.65 22.85
N ASN A 142 7.95 6.50 21.84
CA ASN A 142 9.39 6.76 21.99
C ASN A 142 9.66 8.20 22.39
N GLN A 143 8.98 9.17 21.78
CA GLN A 143 9.11 10.57 22.13
C GLN A 143 8.62 10.83 23.55
N GLY A 144 7.44 10.36 23.95
CA GLY A 144 6.91 10.51 25.30
C GLY A 144 7.81 9.86 26.36
N ALA A 145 8.40 8.70 26.04
CA ALA A 145 9.37 8.04 26.89
C ALA A 145 10.65 8.88 27.08
N GLN A 146 11.17 9.49 26.01
CA GLN A 146 12.32 10.39 26.10
C GLN A 146 11.99 11.67 26.86
N ASP A 147 10.83 12.26 26.63
CA ASP A 147 10.38 13.48 27.33
C ASP A 147 10.22 13.21 28.83
N LEU A 148 9.67 12.06 29.23
CA LEU A 148 9.60 11.65 30.63
C LEU A 148 10.99 11.48 31.25
N VAL A 149 11.92 10.81 30.58
CA VAL A 149 13.31 10.67 31.05
C VAL A 149 13.97 12.03 31.22
N ASN A 150 13.77 12.94 30.26
CA ASN A 150 14.31 14.31 30.34
C ASN A 150 13.71 15.09 31.51
N GLN A 151 12.40 15.01 31.73
CA GLN A 151 11.74 15.68 32.87
C GLN A 151 12.25 15.14 34.23
N VAL A 152 12.37 13.84 34.36
CA VAL A 152 12.89 13.24 35.61
C VAL A 152 14.36 13.57 35.82
N THR A 153 15.15 13.66 34.75
CA THR A 153 16.59 14.00 34.84
C THR A 153 16.81 15.48 35.08
N SER A 154 15.99 16.38 34.51
CA SER A 154 16.12 17.86 34.67
C SER A 154 15.49 18.37 35.95
N GLY A 155 14.68 17.56 36.65
CA GLY A 155 13.95 17.97 37.86
C GLY A 155 12.78 18.91 37.59
N GLU A 156 12.40 19.12 36.33
CA GLU A 156 11.21 19.87 35.94
C GLU A 156 9.97 18.98 36.21
N GLY A 157 9.19 19.32 37.21
CA GLY A 157 7.98 18.58 37.59
C GLY A 157 7.95 18.07 39.03
N GLY A 158 8.93 18.47 39.85
CA GLY A 158 8.94 18.14 41.29
C GLY A 158 9.45 16.74 41.64
N ILE A 159 9.90 15.96 40.65
CA ILE A 159 10.48 14.64 40.83
C ILE A 159 11.98 14.74 40.53
N ASN A 160 12.76 15.17 41.50
CA ASN A 160 14.23 15.29 41.34
C ASN A 160 14.93 14.12 42.04
N PHE A 161 15.30 13.10 41.27
CA PHE A 161 16.01 11.93 41.84
C PHE A 161 17.55 12.04 41.75
N GLY A 162 18.11 13.08 41.06
CA GLY A 162 19.55 13.22 40.88
C GLY A 162 20.27 12.05 40.23
N LEU A 163 19.52 11.14 39.61
CA LEU A 163 19.99 9.92 39.00
C LEU A 163 20.00 10.05 37.47
N LYS A 164 21.05 9.57 36.82
CA LYS A 164 21.04 9.29 35.38
C LYS A 164 20.12 8.11 35.13
N ILE A 165 18.90 8.39 34.65
CA ILE A 165 17.95 7.36 34.33
C ILE A 165 18.31 6.85 32.92
N ALA A 166 18.31 5.52 32.74
CA ALA A 166 18.49 4.90 31.43
C ALA A 166 17.26 5.17 30.53
N PRO A 167 17.41 5.16 29.22
CA PRO A 167 16.30 5.30 28.31
C PRO A 167 15.24 4.22 28.55
N ILE A 168 13.94 4.61 28.52
CA ILE A 168 12.84 3.65 28.60
C ILE A 168 12.83 2.84 27.31
N GLU A 169 12.87 1.51 27.42
CA GLU A 169 12.81 0.63 26.27
C GLU A 169 11.37 0.52 25.75
N VAL A 170 11.17 0.80 24.47
CA VAL A 170 9.87 0.61 23.83
C VAL A 170 9.84 -0.73 23.11
N ILE A 171 9.20 -1.71 23.73
CA ILE A 171 9.05 -3.06 23.19
C ILE A 171 7.86 -3.11 22.27
N THR A 172 8.10 -3.26 20.97
CA THR A 172 7.03 -3.40 19.97
C THR A 172 6.60 -4.85 19.87
N ARG A 173 5.32 -5.12 20.15
CA ARG A 173 4.70 -6.42 19.89
C ARG A 173 3.70 -6.30 18.75
N THR A 174 3.71 -7.26 17.87
CA THR A 174 2.79 -7.35 16.77
C THR A 174 1.67 -8.31 17.09
N MET A 175 0.42 -7.90 16.93
CA MET A 175 -0.76 -8.75 17.17
C MET A 175 -0.81 -9.97 16.22
N THR A 176 -0.10 -9.91 15.10
CA THR A 176 -0.06 -10.96 14.06
C THR A 176 1.25 -11.78 14.05
N GLY A 177 2.03 -11.73 15.10
CA GLY A 177 3.13 -12.68 15.36
C GLY A 177 4.45 -12.48 14.63
N ARG A 178 4.62 -11.49 13.75
CA ARG A 178 5.92 -11.16 13.13
C ARG A 178 6.13 -9.65 13.06
N PRO A 179 7.28 -9.12 13.52
CA PRO A 179 7.62 -7.71 13.32
C PRO A 179 7.78 -7.42 11.83
N PRO A 180 7.30 -6.27 11.34
CA PRO A 180 7.51 -5.88 9.96
C PRO A 180 8.99 -5.64 9.71
N SER A 181 9.56 -6.37 8.77
CA SER A 181 10.88 -6.07 8.24
C SER A 181 10.73 -5.11 7.06
N GLY A 182 11.00 -3.84 7.26
CA GLY A 182 10.99 -2.84 6.19
C GLY A 182 9.88 -1.79 6.28
N ASP A 183 9.89 -0.85 5.34
CA ASP A 183 8.93 0.26 5.28
C ASP A 183 7.55 -0.24 4.83
N PRO A 184 6.50 0.04 5.63
CA PRO A 184 5.13 -0.43 5.40
C PRO A 184 4.47 0.05 4.10
N ILE A 185 4.99 1.08 3.49
CA ILE A 185 4.45 1.67 2.26
C ILE A 185 4.85 0.84 1.02
N LEU A 186 5.95 0.06 1.11
CA LEU A 186 6.53 -0.63 -0.04
C LEU A 186 5.57 -1.60 -0.77
N PRO A 187 4.75 -2.46 -0.11
CA PRO A 187 3.79 -3.29 -0.83
C PRO A 187 2.76 -2.50 -1.63
N GLY A 188 2.32 -1.36 -1.08
CA GLY A 188 1.40 -0.49 -1.78
C GLY A 188 1.97 0.06 -3.09
N PHE A 189 3.28 0.28 -3.16
CA PHE A 189 3.91 0.70 -4.40
C PHE A 189 3.94 -0.37 -5.48
N LEU A 190 3.96 -1.66 -5.13
CA LEU A 190 3.75 -2.72 -6.13
C LEU A 190 2.36 -2.64 -6.75
N GLY A 191 1.34 -2.41 -5.94
CA GLY A 191 -0.01 -2.16 -6.42
C GLY A 191 -0.09 -0.91 -7.30
N LEU A 192 0.53 0.19 -6.88
CA LEU A 192 0.58 1.42 -7.68
C LEU A 192 1.23 1.21 -9.04
N ILE A 193 2.37 0.51 -9.10
CA ILE A 193 3.04 0.20 -10.37
C ILE A 193 2.16 -0.64 -11.28
N ALA A 194 1.43 -1.61 -10.72
CA ALA A 194 0.51 -2.42 -11.49
C ALA A 194 -0.69 -1.59 -12.00
N ILE A 195 -1.19 -0.64 -11.20
CA ILE A 195 -2.26 0.28 -11.59
C ILE A 195 -1.77 1.22 -12.70
N LEU A 196 -0.69 1.95 -12.48
CA LEU A 196 -0.12 2.86 -13.47
C LEU A 196 0.25 2.11 -14.76
N GLY A 197 0.99 1.02 -14.62
CA GLY A 197 1.43 0.25 -15.78
C GLY A 197 0.29 -0.32 -16.59
N GLY A 198 -0.74 -0.87 -15.95
CA GLY A 198 -1.90 -1.42 -16.66
C GLY A 198 -2.66 -0.35 -17.45
N PHE A 199 -2.81 0.85 -16.89
CA PHE A 199 -3.49 1.96 -17.56
C PHE A 199 -2.62 2.57 -18.66
N ASP A 200 -1.38 2.94 -18.36
CA ASP A 200 -0.44 3.57 -19.29
C ASP A 200 -0.17 2.69 -20.52
N ASP A 201 0.01 1.39 -20.32
CA ASP A 201 0.30 0.46 -21.43
C ASP A 201 -0.82 0.44 -22.48
N ILE A 202 -2.09 0.40 -22.08
CA ILE A 202 -3.21 0.39 -23.05
C ILE A 202 -3.43 1.76 -23.67
N VAL A 203 -3.33 2.83 -22.89
CA VAL A 203 -3.49 4.20 -23.37
C VAL A 203 -2.41 4.51 -24.42
N ASN A 204 -1.15 4.24 -24.12
CA ASN A 204 -0.04 4.45 -25.05
C ASN A 204 -0.14 3.53 -26.27
N ALA A 205 -0.58 2.27 -26.11
CA ALA A 205 -0.74 1.37 -27.24
C ALA A 205 -1.82 1.86 -28.23
N ILE A 206 -2.93 2.43 -27.72
CA ILE A 206 -3.98 3.00 -28.56
C ILE A 206 -3.52 4.33 -29.19
N ASN A 207 -2.88 5.18 -28.41
CA ASN A 207 -2.40 6.48 -28.87
C ASN A 207 -1.40 6.33 -30.01
N ARG A 208 -0.41 5.46 -29.87
CA ARG A 208 0.57 5.16 -30.93
C ARG A 208 -0.10 4.69 -32.24
N GLU A 209 -1.17 3.90 -32.15
CA GLU A 209 -1.89 3.45 -33.35
C GLU A 209 -2.71 4.56 -33.99
N ARG A 210 -3.28 5.46 -33.20
CA ARG A 210 -4.00 6.64 -33.69
C ARG A 210 -3.05 7.63 -34.37
N GLU A 211 -1.93 7.96 -33.73
CA GLU A 211 -0.93 8.90 -34.26
C GLU A 211 -0.26 8.40 -35.54
N ARG A 212 -0.02 7.10 -35.64
CA ARG A 212 0.55 6.47 -36.84
C ARG A 212 -0.47 6.17 -37.94
N GLY A 213 -1.75 6.46 -37.73
CA GLY A 213 -2.84 6.16 -38.65
C GLY A 213 -3.00 4.66 -38.94
N THR A 214 -2.49 3.79 -38.06
CA THR A 214 -2.59 2.33 -38.21
C THR A 214 -3.88 1.76 -37.62
N PHE A 215 -4.56 2.53 -36.78
CA PHE A 215 -5.81 2.11 -36.14
C PHE A 215 -6.92 1.71 -37.16
N PRO A 216 -7.20 2.49 -38.26
CA PRO A 216 -8.16 2.07 -39.25
C PRO A 216 -7.77 0.80 -40.02
N ARG A 217 -6.46 0.58 -40.22
CA ARG A 217 -5.98 -0.64 -40.90
C ARG A 217 -6.18 -1.88 -40.04
N LEU A 218 -6.10 -1.73 -38.71
CA LEU A 218 -6.30 -2.80 -37.76
C LEU A 218 -7.76 -3.26 -37.76
N THR A 219 -8.71 -2.32 -37.93
CA THR A 219 -10.15 -2.61 -37.99
C THR A 219 -10.58 -3.26 -39.29
N LEU A 220 -9.87 -2.99 -40.39
CA LEU A 220 -10.08 -3.62 -41.70
C LEU A 220 -9.37 -4.97 -41.85
N SER A 221 -8.52 -5.35 -40.90
CA SER A 221 -7.83 -6.64 -40.93
C SER A 221 -8.77 -7.80 -40.55
N PRO A 222 -8.53 -9.02 -41.06
CA PRO A 222 -9.31 -10.20 -40.70
C PRO A 222 -9.07 -10.65 -39.23
N VAL A 223 -8.21 -9.95 -38.48
CA VAL A 223 -7.90 -10.27 -37.09
C VAL A 223 -9.03 -9.78 -36.17
N SER A 224 -9.50 -10.67 -35.29
CA SER A 224 -10.53 -10.29 -34.35
C SER A 224 -10.05 -9.26 -33.32
N LEU A 225 -10.87 -8.26 -33.00
CA LEU A 225 -10.55 -7.26 -31.97
C LEU A 225 -10.22 -7.92 -30.62
N PHE A 226 -10.83 -9.05 -30.34
CA PHE A 226 -10.52 -9.84 -29.15
C PHE A 226 -9.07 -10.32 -29.15
N ALA A 227 -8.56 -10.82 -30.30
CA ALA A 227 -7.15 -11.21 -30.43
C ALA A 227 -6.21 -10.01 -30.32
N VAL A 228 -6.61 -8.84 -30.84
CA VAL A 228 -5.83 -7.59 -30.75
C VAL A 228 -5.65 -7.17 -29.29
N TYR A 229 -6.73 -7.02 -28.56
CA TYR A 229 -6.66 -6.57 -27.16
C TYR A 229 -6.08 -7.62 -26.22
N SER A 230 -6.33 -8.91 -26.48
CA SER A 230 -5.66 -10.00 -25.76
C SER A 230 -4.14 -9.99 -25.99
N GLY A 231 -3.68 -9.68 -27.19
CA GLY A 231 -2.26 -9.54 -27.50
C GLY A 231 -1.62 -8.36 -26.80
N LYS A 232 -2.28 -7.20 -26.77
CA LYS A 232 -1.83 -6.02 -26.02
C LYS A 232 -1.79 -6.30 -24.50
N MET A 233 -2.83 -6.93 -23.97
CA MET A 233 -2.88 -7.33 -22.56
C MET A 233 -1.74 -8.31 -22.20
N SER A 234 -1.43 -9.26 -23.09
CA SER A 234 -0.29 -10.17 -22.87
C SER A 234 1.04 -9.44 -22.82
N ALA A 235 1.23 -8.38 -23.62
CA ALA A 235 2.40 -7.53 -23.52
C ALA A 235 2.45 -6.76 -22.18
N THR A 236 1.33 -6.21 -21.73
CA THR A 236 1.20 -5.58 -20.40
C THR A 236 1.53 -6.56 -19.28
N ILE A 237 1.08 -7.82 -19.35
CA ILE A 237 1.44 -8.86 -18.36
C ILE A 237 2.96 -9.04 -18.28
N VAL A 238 3.64 -9.16 -19.43
CA VAL A 238 5.11 -9.30 -19.46
C VAL A 238 5.79 -8.07 -18.84
N LEU A 239 5.34 -6.87 -19.16
CA LEU A 239 5.88 -5.63 -18.60
C LEU A 239 5.61 -5.51 -17.10
N THR A 240 4.43 -5.90 -16.63
CA THR A 240 4.08 -5.91 -15.21
C THR A 240 4.99 -6.88 -14.44
N ILE A 241 5.24 -8.08 -14.97
CA ILE A 241 6.18 -9.03 -14.37
C ILE A 241 7.58 -8.41 -14.27
N LEU A 242 8.05 -7.76 -15.34
CA LEU A 242 9.36 -7.10 -15.35
C LEU A 242 9.43 -5.97 -14.31
N ARG A 243 8.42 -5.09 -14.25
CA ARG A 243 8.33 -3.99 -13.28
C ARG A 243 8.27 -4.51 -11.85
N THR A 244 7.44 -5.53 -11.60
CA THR A 244 7.32 -6.18 -10.29
C THR A 244 8.65 -6.80 -9.86
N ALA A 245 9.33 -7.53 -10.75
CA ALA A 245 10.64 -8.12 -10.48
C ALA A 245 11.68 -7.04 -10.11
N LEU A 246 11.74 -5.97 -10.89
CA LEU A 246 12.66 -4.85 -10.63
C LEU A 246 12.38 -4.21 -9.27
N MET A 247 11.12 -3.97 -8.93
CA MET A 247 10.75 -3.40 -7.64
C MET A 247 11.06 -4.31 -6.46
N LEU A 248 10.84 -5.62 -6.59
CA LEU A 248 11.21 -6.57 -5.55
C LEU A 248 12.72 -6.60 -5.32
N VAL A 249 13.52 -6.46 -6.39
CA VAL A 249 14.99 -6.32 -6.27
C VAL A 249 15.34 -5.02 -5.55
N ILE A 250 14.74 -3.88 -5.91
CA ILE A 250 14.97 -2.59 -5.25
C ILE A 250 14.59 -2.69 -3.77
N PHE A 251 13.43 -3.25 -3.43
CA PHE A 251 12.99 -3.42 -2.05
C PHE A 251 13.93 -4.32 -1.26
N SER A 252 14.43 -5.40 -1.86
CA SER A 252 15.42 -6.28 -1.23
C SER A 252 16.73 -5.54 -0.93
N LEU A 253 17.18 -4.64 -1.83
CA LEU A 253 18.37 -3.81 -1.60
C LEU A 253 18.14 -2.78 -0.47
N TYR A 254 16.89 -2.35 -0.24
CA TYR A 254 16.52 -1.49 0.90
C TYR A 254 16.30 -2.29 2.20
N GLY A 255 16.55 -3.59 2.21
CA GLY A 255 16.46 -4.43 3.41
C GLY A 255 15.05 -4.97 3.70
N LEU A 256 14.10 -4.87 2.76
CA LEU A 256 12.79 -5.50 2.89
C LEU A 256 12.93 -7.02 2.79
N VAL A 257 12.55 -7.74 3.83
CA VAL A 257 12.47 -9.19 3.82
C VAL A 257 11.07 -9.62 3.35
N ILE A 258 11.03 -10.27 2.19
CA ILE A 258 9.79 -10.79 1.61
C ILE A 258 9.50 -12.15 2.22
N HIS A 259 8.41 -12.24 3.00
CA HIS A 259 8.04 -13.49 3.69
C HIS A 259 7.12 -14.38 2.84
N GLY A 260 6.42 -13.80 1.87
CA GLY A 260 5.40 -14.46 1.08
C GLY A 260 5.92 -15.19 -0.15
N ASN A 261 5.03 -15.98 -0.75
CA ASN A 261 5.31 -16.69 -1.99
C ASN A 261 5.38 -15.69 -3.16
N LEU A 262 6.53 -15.63 -3.83
CA LEU A 262 6.77 -14.74 -4.98
C LEU A 262 5.76 -14.97 -6.11
N ILE A 263 5.37 -16.23 -6.38
CA ILE A 263 4.40 -16.54 -7.45
C ILE A 263 3.06 -15.85 -7.16
N LEU A 264 2.61 -15.84 -5.90
CA LEU A 264 1.38 -15.17 -5.51
C LEU A 264 1.49 -13.64 -5.61
N ILE A 265 2.65 -13.07 -5.31
CA ILE A 265 2.92 -11.64 -5.49
C ILE A 265 2.83 -11.27 -6.98
N PHE A 266 3.50 -12.01 -7.86
CA PHE A 266 3.40 -11.79 -9.30
C PHE A 266 1.97 -11.97 -9.82
N LEU A 267 1.26 -13.01 -9.36
CA LEU A 267 -0.14 -13.24 -9.74
C LEU A 267 -1.03 -12.06 -9.35
N THR A 268 -0.88 -11.57 -8.12
CA THR A 268 -1.67 -10.44 -7.61
C THR A 268 -1.40 -9.17 -8.41
N THR A 269 -0.13 -8.82 -8.67
CA THR A 269 0.22 -7.64 -9.48
C THR A 269 -0.27 -7.75 -10.92
N VAL A 270 -0.20 -8.94 -11.52
CA VAL A 270 -0.73 -9.20 -12.85
C VAL A 270 -2.25 -9.03 -12.88
N LEU A 271 -2.99 -9.54 -11.89
CA LEU A 271 -4.45 -9.35 -11.82
C LEU A 271 -4.84 -7.88 -11.65
N ILE A 272 -4.13 -7.12 -10.82
CA ILE A 272 -4.32 -5.67 -10.71
C ILE A 272 -4.11 -5.00 -12.08
N ALA A 273 -3.03 -5.33 -12.79
CA ALA A 273 -2.73 -4.75 -14.09
C ALA A 273 -3.76 -5.13 -15.17
N ILE A 274 -4.27 -6.37 -15.18
CA ILE A 274 -5.33 -6.81 -16.10
C ILE A 274 -6.61 -6.03 -15.85
N PHE A 275 -7.02 -5.86 -14.59
CA PHE A 275 -8.18 -5.06 -14.24
C PHE A 275 -8.02 -3.62 -14.70
N THR A 276 -6.87 -3.00 -14.41
CA THR A 276 -6.59 -1.61 -14.76
C THR A 276 -6.47 -1.41 -16.27
N PHE A 277 -5.83 -2.35 -16.98
CA PHE A 277 -5.82 -2.38 -18.44
C PHE A 277 -7.24 -2.38 -19.03
N SER A 278 -8.11 -3.22 -18.48
CA SER A 278 -9.51 -3.31 -18.94
C SER A 278 -10.28 -2.01 -18.71
N LEU A 279 -10.02 -1.34 -17.57
CA LEU A 279 -10.58 -0.02 -17.27
C LEU A 279 -10.04 1.04 -18.23
N GLY A 280 -8.73 1.09 -18.45
CA GLY A 280 -8.07 2.00 -19.39
C GLY A 280 -8.60 1.83 -20.81
N LEU A 281 -8.80 0.57 -21.25
CA LEU A 281 -9.43 0.27 -22.53
C LEU A 281 -10.86 0.84 -22.60
N THR A 282 -11.66 0.63 -21.57
CA THR A 282 -13.04 1.15 -21.49
C THR A 282 -13.09 2.67 -21.66
N ILE A 283 -12.21 3.37 -20.97
CA ILE A 283 -12.13 4.84 -21.01
C ILE A 283 -11.61 5.32 -22.39
N SER A 284 -10.58 4.66 -22.91
CA SER A 284 -9.97 5.00 -24.21
C SER A 284 -10.94 4.87 -25.40
N THR A 285 -12.00 4.06 -25.26
CA THR A 285 -13.04 3.96 -26.29
C THR A 285 -13.90 5.22 -26.37
N ARG A 286 -14.02 5.99 -25.31
CA ARG A 286 -14.88 7.18 -25.23
C ARG A 286 -14.10 8.47 -25.48
N ILE A 287 -12.81 8.49 -25.17
CA ILE A 287 -11.96 9.68 -25.27
C ILE A 287 -11.01 9.50 -26.43
N ARG A 288 -11.04 10.45 -27.37
CA ARG A 288 -10.18 10.43 -28.58
C ARG A 288 -8.87 11.19 -28.40
N SER A 289 -8.85 12.18 -27.50
CA SER A 289 -7.68 13.04 -27.26
C SER A 289 -6.67 12.31 -26.36
N THR A 290 -5.47 12.13 -26.86
CA THR A 290 -4.31 11.57 -26.14
C THR A 290 -4.03 12.35 -24.84
N ALA A 291 -3.96 13.69 -24.96
CA ALA A 291 -3.71 14.55 -23.82
C ALA A 291 -4.78 14.41 -22.72
N THR A 292 -6.06 14.32 -23.13
CA THR A 292 -7.16 14.13 -22.16
C THR A 292 -7.06 12.77 -21.45
N LEU A 293 -6.66 11.71 -22.16
CA LEU A 293 -6.46 10.38 -21.57
C LEU A 293 -5.33 10.40 -20.52
N THR A 294 -4.20 11.04 -20.83
CA THR A 294 -3.08 11.15 -19.90
C THR A 294 -3.44 11.97 -18.66
N VAL A 295 -4.15 13.11 -18.85
CA VAL A 295 -4.61 13.91 -17.71
C VAL A 295 -5.59 13.13 -16.84
N LEU A 296 -6.50 12.37 -17.45
CA LEU A 296 -7.46 11.55 -16.72
C LEU A 296 -6.78 10.39 -15.98
N GLU A 297 -5.78 9.77 -16.59
CA GLU A 297 -4.96 8.74 -15.95
C GLU A 297 -4.34 9.26 -14.64
N ILE A 298 -3.66 10.39 -14.70
CA ILE A 298 -3.03 11.01 -13.52
C ILE A 298 -4.11 11.41 -12.50
N ALA A 299 -5.19 12.05 -12.97
CA ALA A 299 -6.28 12.52 -12.11
C ALA A 299 -7.03 11.37 -11.40
N MET A 300 -7.13 10.20 -12.03
CA MET A 300 -7.75 9.02 -11.42
C MET A 300 -6.78 8.26 -10.53
N THR A 301 -5.52 8.12 -10.95
CA THR A 301 -4.54 7.30 -10.24
C THR A 301 -4.26 7.84 -8.84
N PHE A 302 -4.15 9.15 -8.66
CA PHE A 302 -3.81 9.76 -7.38
C PHE A 302 -4.88 9.54 -6.29
N PRO A 303 -6.18 9.84 -6.52
CA PRO A 303 -7.24 9.53 -5.56
C PRO A 303 -7.40 8.02 -5.33
N LEU A 304 -7.33 7.22 -6.40
CA LEU A 304 -7.46 5.77 -6.30
C LEU A 304 -6.31 5.13 -5.51
N PHE A 305 -5.09 5.64 -5.69
CA PHE A 305 -3.93 5.24 -4.91
C PHE A 305 -4.13 5.46 -3.41
N SER A 306 -4.66 6.61 -3.02
CA SER A 306 -4.94 6.93 -1.62
C SER A 306 -6.09 6.09 -1.06
N LEU A 307 -7.19 5.98 -1.80
CA LEU A 307 -8.40 5.25 -1.39
C LEU A 307 -8.19 3.73 -1.38
N ALA A 308 -7.42 3.20 -2.32
CA ALA A 308 -7.16 1.75 -2.41
C ALA A 308 -6.22 1.20 -1.32
N GLY A 309 -5.97 1.96 -0.27
CA GLY A 309 -5.21 1.48 0.88
C GLY A 309 -3.70 1.37 0.66
N THR A 310 -3.16 2.01 -0.37
CA THR A 310 -1.74 1.92 -0.69
C THR A 310 -0.86 2.58 0.37
N VAL A 311 -1.23 3.78 0.83
CA VAL A 311 -0.50 4.55 1.84
C VAL A 311 -1.08 4.33 3.22
N ASN A 312 -2.39 4.53 3.33
CA ASN A 312 -3.11 4.43 4.59
C ASN A 312 -4.13 3.30 4.53
N SER A 313 -4.37 2.63 5.66
CA SER A 313 -5.47 1.67 5.73
C SER A 313 -6.81 2.35 5.39
N PRO A 314 -7.68 1.75 4.55
CA PRO A 314 -9.02 2.27 4.29
C PRO A 314 -9.83 2.54 5.56
N LEU A 315 -9.54 1.84 6.64
CA LEU A 315 -10.18 2.02 7.96
C LEU A 315 -9.92 3.40 8.59
N LEU A 316 -8.92 4.15 8.13
CA LEU A 316 -8.65 5.52 8.58
C LEU A 316 -9.45 6.57 7.81
N LEU A 317 -10.14 6.17 6.76
CA LEU A 317 -11.00 7.05 6.00
C LEU A 317 -12.32 7.29 6.76
N ALA A 318 -12.94 8.43 6.50
CA ALA A 318 -14.32 8.66 6.94
C ALA A 318 -15.26 7.57 6.37
N PRO A 319 -16.41 7.29 7.00
CA PRO A 319 -17.30 6.19 6.58
C PRO A 319 -17.64 6.18 5.10
N GLY A 320 -17.83 7.35 4.49
CA GLY A 320 -18.06 7.46 3.04
C GLY A 320 -16.84 7.08 2.19
N GLY A 321 -15.64 7.40 2.67
CA GLY A 321 -14.38 7.00 2.02
C GLY A 321 -14.12 5.49 2.11
N GLN A 322 -14.47 4.88 3.25
CA GLN A 322 -14.39 3.42 3.43
C GLN A 322 -15.30 2.69 2.44
N ALA A 323 -16.56 3.11 2.31
CA ALA A 323 -17.51 2.50 1.38
C ALA A 323 -17.02 2.58 -0.09
N ILE A 324 -16.37 3.69 -0.47
CA ILE A 324 -15.74 3.82 -1.78
C ILE A 324 -14.55 2.84 -1.89
N ALA A 325 -13.65 2.82 -0.90
CA ALA A 325 -12.49 1.95 -0.89
C ALA A 325 -12.88 0.47 -1.02
N ASP A 326 -13.89 0.03 -0.27
CA ASP A 326 -14.39 -1.35 -0.28
C ASP A 326 -15.06 -1.73 -1.61
N SER A 327 -15.52 -0.75 -2.39
CA SER A 327 -16.06 -0.97 -3.72
C SER A 327 -14.99 -1.11 -4.82
N LEU A 328 -13.73 -0.75 -4.52
CA LEU A 328 -12.64 -0.76 -5.49
C LEU A 328 -11.89 -2.10 -5.52
N PRO A 329 -11.84 -2.81 -6.66
CA PRO A 329 -11.07 -4.05 -6.76
C PRO A 329 -9.59 -3.91 -6.42
N TRP A 330 -8.99 -2.74 -6.64
CA TRP A 330 -7.59 -2.44 -6.27
C TRP A 330 -7.31 -2.54 -4.78
N THR A 331 -8.29 -2.22 -3.93
CA THR A 331 -8.17 -2.31 -2.46
C THR A 331 -7.86 -3.74 -2.04
N TYR A 332 -8.56 -4.70 -2.60
CA TYR A 332 -8.32 -6.12 -2.34
C TYR A 332 -6.95 -6.58 -2.84
N GLY A 333 -6.53 -6.07 -4.01
CA GLY A 333 -5.18 -6.36 -4.53
C GLY A 333 -4.06 -5.84 -3.64
N ASN A 334 -4.18 -4.60 -3.17
CA ASN A 334 -3.20 -4.00 -2.26
C ASN A 334 -3.18 -4.71 -0.90
N ASP A 335 -4.35 -5.12 -0.40
CA ASP A 335 -4.44 -5.85 0.86
C ASP A 335 -3.81 -7.25 0.75
N ALA A 336 -4.06 -7.95 -0.36
CA ALA A 336 -3.42 -9.22 -0.66
C ALA A 336 -1.88 -9.08 -0.74
N LEU A 337 -1.36 -8.05 -1.44
CA LEU A 337 0.09 -7.78 -1.52
C LEU A 337 0.68 -7.51 -0.14
N ARG A 338 0.00 -6.74 0.70
CA ARG A 338 0.44 -6.44 2.05
C ARG A 338 0.51 -7.71 2.91
N ARG A 339 -0.55 -8.53 2.90
CA ARG A 339 -0.59 -9.79 3.63
C ARG A 339 0.48 -10.76 3.13
N LEU A 340 0.71 -10.85 1.83
CA LEU A 340 1.76 -11.68 1.25
C LEU A 340 3.15 -11.24 1.70
N ILE A 341 3.48 -9.97 1.53
CA ILE A 341 4.85 -9.48 1.73
C ILE A 341 5.23 -9.48 3.21
N TYR A 342 4.35 -8.97 4.08
CA TYR A 342 4.67 -8.83 5.50
C TYR A 342 4.31 -10.03 6.34
N LEU A 343 3.12 -10.61 6.12
CA LEU A 343 2.64 -11.70 6.97
C LEU A 343 3.03 -13.08 6.43
N GLY A 344 3.56 -13.14 5.19
CA GLY A 344 3.82 -14.42 4.53
C GLY A 344 2.54 -15.24 4.37
N ALA A 345 1.40 -14.56 4.14
CA ALA A 345 0.10 -15.18 4.08
C ALA A 345 0.07 -16.30 3.03
N GLY A 346 -0.57 -17.40 3.37
CA GLY A 346 -0.78 -18.51 2.45
C GLY A 346 -1.90 -18.25 1.44
N PRO A 347 -2.04 -19.08 0.41
CA PRO A 347 -3.07 -18.92 -0.64
C PRO A 347 -4.48 -18.75 -0.09
N ASN A 348 -4.83 -19.52 0.95
CA ASN A 348 -6.18 -19.51 1.54
C ASN A 348 -6.57 -18.15 2.16
N ALA A 349 -5.59 -17.38 2.64
CA ALA A 349 -5.84 -16.10 3.28
C ALA A 349 -6.12 -14.96 2.27
N ILE A 350 -5.76 -15.13 1.01
CA ILE A 350 -5.87 -14.10 -0.04
C ILE A 350 -6.77 -14.52 -1.21
N VAL A 351 -7.28 -15.77 -1.20
CA VAL A 351 -8.08 -16.30 -2.32
C VAL A 351 -9.31 -15.45 -2.60
N GLY A 352 -9.96 -14.90 -1.56
CA GLY A 352 -11.10 -14.00 -1.70
C GLY A 352 -10.74 -12.73 -2.47
N ASP A 353 -9.61 -12.11 -2.11
CA ASP A 353 -9.11 -10.89 -2.75
C ASP A 353 -8.75 -11.13 -4.24
N LEU A 354 -8.07 -12.25 -4.50
CA LEU A 354 -7.74 -12.66 -5.87
C LEU A 354 -8.98 -12.96 -6.72
N LEU A 355 -10.01 -13.58 -6.13
CA LEU A 355 -11.27 -13.86 -6.82
C LEU A 355 -12.00 -12.57 -7.20
N ILE A 356 -12.06 -11.57 -6.30
CA ILE A 356 -12.66 -10.27 -6.60
C ILE A 356 -11.95 -9.60 -7.78
N LEU A 357 -10.62 -9.56 -7.77
CA LEU A 357 -9.83 -9.02 -8.88
C LEU A 357 -10.05 -9.79 -10.18
N PHE A 358 -10.02 -11.12 -10.12
CA PHE A 358 -10.19 -11.97 -11.29
C PHE A 358 -11.59 -11.82 -11.91
N VAL A 359 -12.64 -11.89 -11.10
CA VAL A 359 -14.03 -11.75 -11.55
C VAL A 359 -14.27 -10.36 -12.11
N SER A 360 -13.79 -9.31 -11.43
CA SER A 360 -13.90 -7.93 -11.91
C SER A 360 -13.22 -7.75 -13.28
N SER A 361 -12.03 -8.33 -13.46
CA SER A 361 -11.30 -8.32 -14.73
C SER A 361 -12.01 -9.10 -15.82
N LEU A 362 -12.55 -10.27 -15.47
CA LEU A 362 -13.28 -11.15 -16.39
C LEU A 362 -14.58 -10.51 -16.90
N ILE A 363 -15.21 -9.68 -16.08
CA ILE A 363 -16.42 -8.93 -16.47
C ILE A 363 -16.05 -7.70 -17.31
N LEU A 364 -15.05 -6.92 -16.85
CA LEU A 364 -14.73 -5.64 -17.44
C LEU A 364 -14.07 -5.76 -18.82
N MET A 365 -13.22 -6.77 -19.03
CA MET A 365 -12.49 -6.95 -20.29
C MET A 365 -13.42 -7.19 -21.51
N PRO A 366 -14.39 -8.11 -21.48
CA PRO A 366 -15.34 -8.26 -22.58
C PRO A 366 -16.18 -7.01 -22.82
N ILE A 367 -16.61 -6.33 -21.75
CA ILE A 367 -17.36 -5.06 -21.84
C ILE A 367 -16.53 -4.00 -22.58
N ALA A 368 -15.26 -3.85 -22.20
CA ALA A 368 -14.34 -2.91 -22.84
C ALA A 368 -14.17 -3.19 -24.33
N ILE A 369 -14.02 -4.48 -24.71
CA ILE A 369 -13.89 -4.89 -26.10
C ILE A 369 -15.18 -4.64 -26.89
N LEU A 370 -16.34 -4.93 -26.29
CA LEU A 370 -17.63 -4.68 -26.93
C LEU A 370 -17.88 -3.17 -27.14
N LEU A 371 -17.51 -2.35 -26.18
CA LEU A 371 -17.59 -0.89 -26.30
C LEU A 371 -16.65 -0.36 -27.39
N SER A 372 -15.46 -0.95 -27.54
CA SER A 372 -14.51 -0.56 -28.57
C SER A 372 -15.04 -0.82 -29.99
N LYS A 373 -15.86 -1.86 -30.20
CA LYS A 373 -16.52 -2.13 -31.50
C LYS A 373 -17.48 -1.04 -31.94
N ARG A 374 -18.10 -0.33 -31.00
CA ARG A 374 -19.10 0.75 -31.32
C ARG A 374 -18.46 2.10 -31.65
N THR A 375 -17.18 2.23 -31.41
CA THR A 375 -16.46 3.51 -31.55
C THR A 375 -15.57 3.53 -32.80
N ILE A 376 -15.46 2.39 -33.46
CA ILE A 376 -14.81 2.14 -34.75
C ILE A 376 -15.85 2.27 -35.86
#